data_551bdcdc336237ffb81997aa0144969b
#
_entry.id   551bdcdc336237ffb81997aa0144969b
#
_cell.length_a   1.000
_cell.length_b   1.000
_cell.length_c   1.000
_cell.angle_alpha   90.00
_cell.angle_beta   90.00
_cell.angle_gamma   90.00
#
_symmetry.space_group_name_H-M   'P 1'
#
loop_
_entity.id
_entity.type
_entity.pdbx_description
1 polymer ?
#
loop_
_entity_poly.entity_id
_entity_poly.type
_entity_poly.pdbx_seq_one_letter_code
_entity_poly.pdbx_strand_id
1 'polypeptide(L)'
;MQLQPIPNFAIHYHNQTLDLSYPHIMGILNVTPDSFSDGGRYNHIDQGLRHTEQMIKDGATIIDVGGESTRPNASPVSEQEEIDRVIKVVEAIDHNFDEQVWVSVDTSSPTVMTLASQVGAKIWNDVRALTRPDAIATAAKLDIPVMLMHMRGEPTTMNQLDDYQDLYTDVITELQQRIDEVMAGGVRRDNLIIDPGFGFAKNAQQNLAWLNEFYRLHRFNLPVMVALSRKRFVGEVLKSANLPHDPIDRDVASMVAGLFAVQQGACILRTHNVAATKAGLAMWQATQ
;
A
#
# COMPACT_ATOMS: atom_id res chain seq x y z
N MET A 1 18.13 20.14 0.98
CA MET A 1 17.27 19.25 0.20
C MET A 1 16.22 20.15 -0.45
N GLN A 2 16.14 20.23 -1.77
CA GLN A 2 15.08 21.01 -2.41
C GLN A 2 13.78 20.21 -2.27
N LEU A 3 12.72 20.86 -1.74
CA LEU A 3 11.37 20.31 -1.74
C LEU A 3 10.96 20.05 -3.19
N GLN A 4 10.57 18.84 -3.50
CA GLN A 4 9.93 18.53 -4.77
C GLN A 4 8.42 18.69 -4.56
N PRO A 5 7.75 19.60 -5.29
CA PRO A 5 6.31 19.69 -5.19
C PRO A 5 5.68 18.36 -5.60
N ILE A 6 4.65 17.93 -4.87
CA ILE A 6 3.84 16.79 -5.29
C ILE A 6 3.22 17.17 -6.64
N PRO A 7 3.46 16.38 -7.71
CA PRO A 7 2.83 16.67 -8.99
C PRO A 7 1.29 16.57 -8.87
N ASN A 8 0.57 17.32 -9.69
CA ASN A 8 -0.89 17.27 -9.74
C ASN A 8 -1.36 15.96 -10.39
N PHE A 9 -1.38 14.89 -9.60
CA PHE A 9 -1.93 13.61 -10.01
C PHE A 9 -3.39 13.48 -9.55
N ALA A 10 -4.15 12.67 -10.27
CA ALA A 10 -5.46 12.19 -9.87
C ALA A 10 -5.65 10.77 -10.38
N ILE A 11 -6.41 9.97 -9.65
CA ILE A 11 -6.87 8.67 -10.12
C ILE A 11 -8.39 8.69 -10.27
N HIS A 12 -8.86 7.92 -11.24
CA HIS A 12 -10.28 7.91 -11.62
C HIS A 12 -10.79 6.48 -11.60
N TYR A 13 -11.98 6.28 -11.05
CA TYR A 13 -12.70 5.03 -11.18
C TYR A 13 -14.19 5.31 -11.33
N HIS A 14 -14.79 4.86 -12.43
CA HIS A 14 -16.13 5.26 -12.84
C HIS A 14 -16.28 6.81 -12.84
N ASN A 15 -17.23 7.32 -12.09
CA ASN A 15 -17.52 8.77 -12.00
C ASN A 15 -16.83 9.45 -10.79
N GLN A 16 -15.95 8.74 -10.09
CA GLN A 16 -15.26 9.26 -8.92
C GLN A 16 -13.81 9.63 -9.26
N THR A 17 -13.31 10.66 -8.60
CA THR A 17 -11.94 11.14 -8.75
C THR A 17 -11.32 11.30 -7.36
N LEU A 18 -10.12 10.75 -7.17
CA LEU A 18 -9.27 11.02 -6.01
C LEU A 18 -8.13 11.93 -6.46
N ASP A 19 -8.16 13.17 -5.97
CA ASP A 19 -7.13 14.18 -6.25
C ASP A 19 -5.89 13.88 -5.39
N LEU A 20 -4.79 13.50 -6.01
CA LEU A 20 -3.52 13.17 -5.37
C LEU A 20 -2.52 14.35 -5.38
N SER A 21 -2.99 15.58 -5.58
CA SER A 21 -2.14 16.78 -5.49
C SER A 21 -1.69 17.10 -4.05
N TYR A 22 -2.25 16.38 -3.06
CA TYR A 22 -1.87 16.41 -1.65
C TYR A 22 -1.78 14.99 -1.07
N PRO A 23 -1.03 14.79 0.05
CA PRO A 23 -0.84 13.45 0.60
C PRO A 23 -2.13 12.85 1.17
N HIS A 24 -2.43 11.61 0.79
CA HIS A 24 -3.52 10.82 1.31
C HIS A 24 -3.03 9.77 2.33
N ILE A 25 -3.88 9.44 3.30
CA ILE A 25 -3.63 8.38 4.27
C ILE A 25 -4.44 7.15 3.87
N MET A 26 -3.73 6.04 3.66
CA MET A 26 -4.30 4.73 3.40
C MET A 26 -4.19 3.89 4.67
N GLY A 27 -5.33 3.69 5.34
CA GLY A 27 -5.42 2.89 6.56
C GLY A 27 -5.42 1.40 6.25
N ILE A 28 -4.61 0.63 6.98
CA ILE A 28 -4.47 -0.82 6.78
C ILE A 28 -5.56 -1.55 7.58
N LEU A 29 -6.40 -2.32 6.91
CA LEU A 29 -7.39 -3.22 7.50
C LEU A 29 -7.06 -4.68 7.16
N ASN A 30 -6.33 -5.37 8.06
CA ASN A 30 -6.07 -6.79 7.90
C ASN A 30 -7.26 -7.62 8.38
N VAL A 31 -7.85 -8.41 7.50
CA VAL A 31 -8.97 -9.31 7.79
C VAL A 31 -8.49 -10.77 7.92
N THR A 32 -7.40 -10.96 8.67
CA THR A 32 -6.84 -12.29 8.96
C THR A 32 -7.43 -12.87 10.26
N PRO A 33 -7.47 -14.21 10.44
CA PRO A 33 -8.00 -14.83 11.65
C PRO A 33 -7.40 -14.30 12.95
N ASP A 34 -6.11 -14.01 12.95
CA ASP A 34 -5.39 -13.47 14.12
C ASP A 34 -5.78 -12.03 14.46
N SER A 35 -6.32 -11.30 13.50
CA SER A 35 -6.73 -9.90 13.71
C SER A 35 -8.06 -9.77 14.47
N PHE A 36 -8.84 -10.88 14.57
CA PHE A 36 -10.20 -10.88 15.10
C PHE A 36 -10.50 -12.13 15.95
N SER A 37 -9.58 -12.54 16.82
CA SER A 37 -9.54 -13.84 17.49
C SER A 37 -10.70 -14.17 18.47
N ASP A 38 -11.61 -13.24 18.80
CA ASP A 38 -12.56 -13.41 19.89
C ASP A 38 -14.04 -13.52 19.50
N GLY A 39 -14.40 -13.89 18.27
CA GLY A 39 -15.83 -13.99 17.94
C GLY A 39 -16.15 -14.54 16.56
N GLY A 40 -17.31 -15.20 16.41
CA GLY A 40 -17.78 -15.79 15.16
C GLY A 40 -17.90 -14.82 13.98
N ARG A 41 -18.20 -15.32 12.77
CA ARG A 41 -18.16 -14.60 11.47
C ARG A 41 -18.82 -13.22 11.45
N TYR A 42 -19.90 -12.99 12.20
CA TYR A 42 -20.57 -11.67 12.29
C TYR A 42 -19.72 -10.64 13.08
N ASN A 43 -18.99 -11.10 14.08
CA ASN A 43 -18.15 -10.23 14.91
C ASN A 43 -16.95 -9.66 14.11
N HIS A 44 -16.45 -10.38 13.10
CA HIS A 44 -15.35 -9.91 12.25
C HIS A 44 -15.74 -8.71 11.38
N ILE A 45 -16.95 -8.72 10.78
CA ILE A 45 -17.44 -7.61 9.95
C ILE A 45 -17.67 -6.38 10.82
N ASP A 46 -18.34 -6.54 11.97
CA ASP A 46 -18.60 -5.43 12.88
C ASP A 46 -17.31 -4.80 13.45
N GLN A 47 -16.30 -5.61 13.74
CA GLN A 47 -14.99 -5.13 14.17
C GLN A 47 -14.26 -4.40 13.03
N GLY A 48 -14.31 -4.95 11.81
CA GLY A 48 -13.80 -4.31 10.61
C GLY A 48 -14.44 -2.94 10.38
N LEU A 49 -15.76 -2.86 10.46
CA LEU A 49 -16.49 -1.59 10.31
C LEU A 49 -16.15 -0.57 11.40
N ARG A 50 -16.09 -0.98 12.67
CA ARG A 50 -15.68 -0.08 13.77
C ARG A 50 -14.24 0.44 13.57
N HIS A 51 -13.33 -0.43 13.15
CA HIS A 51 -11.95 -0.03 12.86
C HIS A 51 -11.89 0.91 11.66
N THR A 52 -12.65 0.63 10.59
CA THR A 52 -12.79 1.52 9.44
C THR A 52 -13.34 2.89 9.85
N GLU A 53 -14.42 2.94 10.62
CA GLU A 53 -15.00 4.18 11.12
C GLU A 53 -13.97 4.99 11.94
N GLN A 54 -13.19 4.32 12.79
CA GLN A 54 -12.13 4.98 13.55
C GLN A 54 -11.04 5.53 12.62
N MET A 55 -10.57 4.75 11.65
CA MET A 55 -9.57 5.23 10.69
C MET A 55 -10.06 6.43 9.87
N ILE A 56 -11.35 6.46 9.48
CA ILE A 56 -11.97 7.60 8.81
C ILE A 56 -11.97 8.83 9.72
N LYS A 57 -12.41 8.70 10.97
CA LYS A 57 -12.39 9.76 11.98
C LYS A 57 -10.96 10.30 12.22
N ASP A 58 -9.98 9.43 12.17
CA ASP A 58 -8.55 9.77 12.32
C ASP A 58 -7.97 10.39 11.04
N GLY A 59 -8.69 10.40 9.92
CA GLY A 59 -8.33 11.09 8.69
C GLY A 59 -7.84 10.20 7.55
N ALA A 60 -8.11 8.90 7.56
CA ALA A 60 -7.92 8.04 6.40
C ALA A 60 -8.90 8.41 5.28
N THR A 61 -8.43 8.43 4.05
CA THR A 61 -9.19 8.67 2.83
C THR A 61 -9.23 7.44 1.92
N ILE A 62 -8.39 6.47 2.23
CA ILE A 62 -8.35 5.15 1.58
C ILE A 62 -8.30 4.10 2.68
N ILE A 63 -9.06 3.03 2.54
CA ILE A 63 -8.99 1.85 3.40
C ILE A 63 -8.50 0.68 2.56
N ASP A 64 -7.40 0.06 2.97
CA ASP A 64 -6.77 -1.06 2.27
C ASP A 64 -7.07 -2.38 2.97
N VAL A 65 -7.94 -3.17 2.37
CA VAL A 65 -8.44 -4.44 2.92
C VAL A 65 -7.56 -5.59 2.43
N GLY A 66 -6.89 -6.29 3.35
CA GLY A 66 -6.02 -7.41 3.02
C GLY A 66 -6.44 -8.73 3.69
N GLY A 67 -6.67 -9.78 2.89
CA GLY A 67 -7.02 -11.13 3.35
C GLY A 67 -5.82 -12.07 3.49
N GLU A 68 -4.70 -11.79 2.81
CA GLU A 68 -3.44 -12.50 2.86
C GLU A 68 -2.40 -11.72 3.67
N SER A 69 -1.61 -12.39 4.48
CA SER A 69 -0.45 -11.78 5.13
C SER A 69 0.79 -11.95 4.25
N THR A 70 1.36 -10.85 3.79
CA THR A 70 2.62 -10.83 3.01
C THR A 70 3.88 -10.77 3.89
N ARG A 71 3.75 -11.02 5.21
CA ARG A 71 4.90 -11.11 6.12
C ARG A 71 5.74 -12.35 5.80
N PRO A 72 7.08 -12.29 5.98
CA PRO A 72 7.91 -13.49 5.92
C PRO A 72 7.35 -14.58 6.86
N ASN A 73 7.28 -15.82 6.37
CA ASN A 73 6.75 -16.99 7.09
C ASN A 73 5.24 -16.98 7.39
N ALA A 74 4.45 -16.11 6.76
CA ALA A 74 3.00 -16.23 6.81
C ALA A 74 2.55 -17.54 6.13
N SER A 75 1.55 -18.20 6.69
CA SER A 75 0.94 -19.37 6.05
C SER A 75 0.21 -18.93 4.78
N PRO A 76 0.35 -19.68 3.67
CA PRO A 76 -0.42 -19.41 2.46
C PRO A 76 -1.92 -19.47 2.75
N VAL A 77 -2.66 -18.55 2.15
CA VAL A 77 -4.13 -18.52 2.22
C VAL A 77 -4.66 -19.03 0.88
N SER A 78 -5.67 -19.90 0.90
CA SER A 78 -6.34 -20.32 -0.33
C SER A 78 -7.15 -19.16 -0.92
N GLU A 79 -7.32 -19.14 -2.25
CA GLU A 79 -8.11 -18.10 -2.91
C GLU A 79 -9.54 -18.02 -2.36
N GLN A 80 -10.16 -19.17 -2.09
CA GLN A 80 -11.50 -19.21 -1.49
C GLN A 80 -11.54 -18.60 -0.09
N GLU A 81 -10.54 -18.86 0.73
CA GLU A 81 -10.42 -18.22 2.05
C GLU A 81 -10.25 -16.72 1.96
N GLU A 82 -9.45 -16.25 1.01
CA GLU A 82 -9.27 -14.81 0.76
C GLU A 82 -10.60 -14.17 0.32
N ILE A 83 -11.33 -14.78 -0.60
CA ILE A 83 -12.67 -14.35 -1.00
C ILE A 83 -13.60 -14.24 0.20
N ASP A 84 -13.68 -15.29 1.02
CA ASP A 84 -14.57 -15.36 2.18
C ASP A 84 -14.27 -14.28 3.23
N ARG A 85 -13.01 -13.87 3.35
CA ARG A 85 -12.55 -12.85 4.27
C ARG A 85 -12.80 -11.44 3.73
N VAL A 86 -12.43 -11.18 2.48
CA VAL A 86 -12.33 -9.83 1.90
C VAL A 86 -13.68 -9.32 1.40
N ILE A 87 -14.42 -10.13 0.62
CA ILE A 87 -15.56 -9.61 -0.16
C ILE A 87 -16.65 -9.01 0.74
N LYS A 88 -17.03 -9.69 1.81
CA LYS A 88 -18.07 -9.20 2.73
C LYS A 88 -17.65 -7.95 3.50
N VAL A 89 -16.37 -7.80 3.79
CA VAL A 89 -15.85 -6.62 4.48
C VAL A 89 -15.83 -5.43 3.51
N VAL A 90 -15.39 -5.64 2.26
CA VAL A 90 -15.44 -4.59 1.21
C VAL A 90 -16.88 -4.12 0.98
N GLU A 91 -17.82 -5.06 0.77
CA GLU A 91 -19.25 -4.74 0.61
C GLU A 91 -19.80 -3.91 1.79
N ALA A 92 -19.47 -4.33 3.02
CA ALA A 92 -19.92 -3.63 4.21
C ALA A 92 -19.30 -2.23 4.36
N ILE A 93 -18.03 -2.05 3.98
CA ILE A 93 -17.37 -0.73 4.00
C ILE A 93 -17.99 0.18 2.95
N ASP A 94 -18.15 -0.28 1.72
CA ASP A 94 -18.74 0.49 0.63
C ASP A 94 -20.17 0.93 0.98
N HIS A 95 -21.00 -0.01 1.47
CA HIS A 95 -22.38 0.29 1.88
C HIS A 95 -22.47 1.38 2.97
N ASN A 96 -21.53 1.41 3.93
CA ASN A 96 -21.61 2.33 5.07
C ASN A 96 -20.81 3.63 4.87
N PHE A 97 -19.79 3.64 4.01
CA PHE A 97 -18.81 4.73 3.94
C PHE A 97 -18.39 5.14 2.51
N ASP A 98 -19.09 4.70 1.45
CA ASP A 98 -18.71 4.93 0.03
C ASP A 98 -18.35 6.40 -0.28
N GLU A 99 -19.13 7.35 0.23
CA GLU A 99 -18.86 8.77 0.00
C GLU A 99 -17.69 9.34 0.82
N GLN A 100 -17.17 8.59 1.77
CA GLN A 100 -16.17 9.06 2.73
C GLN A 100 -14.77 8.54 2.42
N VAL A 101 -14.65 7.34 1.85
CA VAL A 101 -13.36 6.69 1.58
C VAL A 101 -13.35 5.93 0.28
N TRP A 102 -12.15 5.75 -0.27
CA TRP A 102 -11.89 4.79 -1.33
C TRP A 102 -11.49 3.45 -0.73
N VAL A 103 -12.09 2.37 -1.24
CA VAL A 103 -11.72 1.02 -0.82
C VAL A 103 -10.66 0.46 -1.77
N SER A 104 -9.52 0.11 -1.19
CA SER A 104 -8.43 -0.63 -1.84
C SER A 104 -8.44 -2.08 -1.37
N VAL A 105 -8.04 -3.00 -2.23
CA VAL A 105 -7.87 -4.42 -1.87
C VAL A 105 -6.44 -4.86 -2.12
N ASP A 106 -5.77 -5.30 -1.03
CA ASP A 106 -4.42 -5.88 -1.05
C ASP A 106 -4.53 -7.36 -1.39
N THR A 107 -4.44 -7.67 -2.68
CA THR A 107 -4.52 -9.03 -3.23
C THR A 107 -3.69 -9.17 -4.50
N SER A 108 -3.18 -10.38 -4.76
CA SER A 108 -2.59 -10.71 -6.06
C SER A 108 -3.48 -11.65 -6.88
N SER A 109 -4.71 -11.96 -6.41
CA SER A 109 -5.67 -12.79 -7.13
C SER A 109 -6.59 -11.98 -8.04
N PRO A 110 -6.56 -12.22 -9.36
CA PRO A 110 -7.52 -11.62 -10.29
C PRO A 110 -8.99 -11.95 -9.96
N THR A 111 -9.24 -13.14 -9.41
CA THR A 111 -10.58 -13.57 -9.00
C THR A 111 -11.07 -12.75 -7.82
N VAL A 112 -10.25 -12.62 -6.76
CA VAL A 112 -10.59 -11.80 -5.59
C VAL A 112 -10.87 -10.37 -6.01
N MET A 113 -9.98 -9.78 -6.84
CA MET A 113 -10.15 -8.40 -7.29
C MET A 113 -11.39 -8.21 -8.15
N THR A 114 -11.71 -9.17 -9.04
CA THR A 114 -12.93 -9.11 -9.86
C THR A 114 -14.17 -9.11 -8.98
N LEU A 115 -14.24 -9.96 -7.97
CA LEU A 115 -15.36 -9.99 -7.04
C LEU A 115 -15.42 -8.74 -6.16
N ALA A 116 -14.29 -8.27 -5.67
CA ALA A 116 -14.21 -7.07 -4.85
C ALA A 116 -14.66 -5.80 -5.59
N SER A 117 -14.30 -5.67 -6.87
CA SER A 117 -14.74 -4.53 -7.70
C SER A 117 -16.25 -4.48 -7.91
N GLN A 118 -16.94 -5.63 -7.88
CA GLN A 118 -18.40 -5.71 -7.99
C GLN A 118 -19.13 -5.25 -6.72
N VAL A 119 -18.43 -5.18 -5.60
CA VAL A 119 -18.98 -4.82 -4.27
C VAL A 119 -18.34 -3.56 -3.69
N GLY A 120 -17.69 -2.72 -4.52
CA GLY A 120 -17.26 -1.38 -4.15
C GLY A 120 -15.75 -1.15 -4.02
N ALA A 121 -14.89 -2.13 -4.31
CA ALA A 121 -13.45 -1.88 -4.37
C ALA A 121 -13.12 -0.98 -5.57
N LYS A 122 -12.27 0.03 -5.34
CA LYS A 122 -11.92 1.09 -6.31
C LYS A 122 -10.43 1.14 -6.65
N ILE A 123 -9.58 0.42 -5.90
CA ILE A 123 -8.13 0.34 -6.12
C ILE A 123 -7.69 -1.11 -5.95
N TRP A 124 -6.83 -1.57 -6.84
CA TRP A 124 -6.13 -2.84 -6.71
C TRP A 124 -4.71 -2.59 -6.20
N ASN A 125 -4.43 -2.95 -4.95
CA ASN A 125 -3.08 -2.93 -4.39
C ASN A 125 -2.46 -4.32 -4.55
N ASP A 126 -1.53 -4.48 -5.52
CA ASP A 126 -0.90 -5.78 -5.77
C ASP A 126 0.60 -5.74 -5.48
N VAL A 127 0.98 -6.36 -4.36
CA VAL A 127 2.39 -6.49 -3.94
C VAL A 127 3.24 -7.30 -4.93
N ARG A 128 2.60 -8.06 -5.83
CA ARG A 128 3.26 -8.80 -6.92
C ARG A 128 3.19 -8.08 -8.27
N ALA A 129 2.66 -6.86 -8.28
CA ALA A 129 2.61 -6.00 -9.46
C ALA A 129 2.02 -6.70 -10.70
N LEU A 130 0.89 -7.38 -10.56
CA LEU A 130 0.16 -8.09 -11.62
C LEU A 130 0.96 -9.22 -12.32
N THR A 131 1.89 -9.88 -11.60
CA THR A 131 2.68 -10.99 -12.18
C THR A 131 1.91 -12.32 -12.23
N ARG A 132 0.78 -12.42 -11.53
CA ARG A 132 -0.04 -13.64 -11.56
C ARG A 132 -0.72 -13.80 -12.93
N PRO A 133 -0.98 -15.05 -13.38
CA PRO A 133 -1.74 -15.30 -14.61
C PRO A 133 -3.03 -14.48 -14.62
N ASP A 134 -3.38 -13.95 -15.79
CA ASP A 134 -4.58 -13.15 -16.07
C ASP A 134 -4.69 -11.81 -15.30
N ALA A 135 -3.75 -11.46 -14.40
CA ALA A 135 -3.83 -10.26 -13.59
C ALA A 135 -3.84 -8.97 -14.45
N ILE A 136 -2.94 -8.86 -15.44
CA ILE A 136 -2.90 -7.70 -16.34
C ILE A 136 -4.19 -7.61 -17.16
N ALA A 137 -4.67 -8.70 -17.74
CA ALA A 137 -5.89 -8.72 -18.54
C ALA A 137 -7.12 -8.36 -17.69
N THR A 138 -7.16 -8.81 -16.43
CA THR A 138 -8.20 -8.45 -15.47
C THR A 138 -8.16 -6.97 -15.12
N ALA A 139 -6.99 -6.42 -14.80
CA ALA A 139 -6.83 -5.01 -14.48
C ALA A 139 -7.25 -4.10 -15.65
N ALA A 140 -6.84 -4.46 -16.87
CA ALA A 140 -7.25 -3.76 -18.10
C ALA A 140 -8.76 -3.81 -18.32
N LYS A 141 -9.39 -4.98 -18.09
CA LYS A 141 -10.85 -5.15 -18.25
C LYS A 141 -11.66 -4.39 -17.21
N LEU A 142 -11.18 -4.35 -15.95
CA LEU A 142 -11.84 -3.62 -14.86
C LEU A 142 -11.65 -2.11 -14.97
N ASP A 143 -10.64 -1.68 -15.74
CA ASP A 143 -10.23 -0.27 -15.86
C ASP A 143 -10.02 0.41 -14.49
N ILE A 144 -9.47 -0.35 -13.55
CA ILE A 144 -9.30 0.02 -12.15
C ILE A 144 -7.89 0.59 -11.89
N PRO A 145 -7.73 1.60 -11.01
CA PRO A 145 -6.43 2.01 -10.51
C PRO A 145 -5.67 0.86 -9.85
N VAL A 146 -4.39 0.69 -10.19
CA VAL A 146 -3.53 -0.40 -9.72
C VAL A 146 -2.27 0.14 -9.08
N MET A 147 -1.91 -0.38 -7.92
CA MET A 147 -0.62 -0.16 -7.27
C MET A 147 0.36 -1.26 -7.68
N LEU A 148 1.45 -0.89 -8.34
CA LEU A 148 2.51 -1.78 -8.78
C LEU A 148 3.69 -1.67 -7.82
N MET A 149 3.91 -2.70 -7.00
CA MET A 149 5.02 -2.69 -6.04
C MET A 149 6.26 -3.37 -6.61
N HIS A 150 7.43 -2.78 -6.37
CA HIS A 150 8.71 -3.42 -6.65
C HIS A 150 9.05 -4.48 -5.62
N MET A 151 9.21 -5.72 -6.08
CA MET A 151 9.71 -6.83 -5.27
C MET A 151 10.47 -7.81 -6.19
N ARG A 152 11.56 -8.40 -5.71
CA ARG A 152 12.21 -9.56 -6.32
C ARG A 152 11.73 -10.84 -5.64
N GLY A 153 11.35 -11.84 -6.42
CA GLY A 153 10.83 -13.13 -5.92
C GLY A 153 9.44 -13.02 -5.31
N GLU A 154 9.19 -13.84 -4.30
CA GLU A 154 7.93 -13.90 -3.55
C GLU A 154 8.17 -13.45 -2.09
N PRO A 155 7.14 -13.11 -1.31
CA PRO A 155 7.29 -12.71 0.09
C PRO A 155 8.08 -13.72 0.95
N THR A 156 8.04 -15.01 0.59
CA THR A 156 8.77 -16.08 1.27
C THR A 156 10.25 -16.18 0.88
N THR A 157 10.64 -15.69 -0.30
CA THR A 157 12.00 -15.81 -0.87
C THR A 157 12.73 -14.48 -0.98
N MET A 158 12.03 -13.35 -0.94
CA MET A 158 12.54 -12.00 -1.19
C MET A 158 13.75 -11.60 -0.36
N ASN A 159 13.87 -12.11 0.89
CA ASN A 159 14.99 -11.78 1.78
C ASN A 159 16.35 -12.33 1.30
N GLN A 160 16.37 -13.19 0.30
CA GLN A 160 17.56 -13.76 -0.31
C GLN A 160 17.92 -13.08 -1.64
N LEU A 161 17.14 -12.07 -2.06
CA LEU A 161 17.23 -11.42 -3.36
C LEU A 161 17.53 -9.91 -3.24
N ASP A 162 18.32 -9.54 -2.24
CA ASP A 162 18.76 -8.17 -1.98
C ASP A 162 20.15 -7.85 -2.56
N ASP A 163 20.63 -8.66 -3.51
CA ASP A 163 21.93 -8.58 -4.19
C ASP A 163 21.89 -7.62 -5.40
N TYR A 164 21.63 -6.34 -5.15
CA TYR A 164 21.65 -5.31 -6.19
C TYR A 164 23.09 -4.97 -6.62
N GLN A 165 23.31 -4.80 -7.94
CA GLN A 165 24.56 -4.25 -8.45
C GLN A 165 24.62 -2.74 -8.20
N ASP A 166 23.56 -2.05 -8.56
CA ASP A 166 23.27 -0.66 -8.19
C ASP A 166 21.81 -0.56 -7.80
N LEU A 167 21.54 -0.37 -6.50
CA LEU A 167 20.19 -0.39 -5.94
C LEU A 167 19.21 0.51 -6.70
N TYR A 168 19.64 1.72 -7.03
CA TYR A 168 18.76 2.71 -7.64
C TYR A 168 18.48 2.38 -9.09
N THR A 169 19.52 2.04 -9.85
CA THR A 169 19.41 1.69 -11.27
C THR A 169 18.59 0.42 -11.45
N ASP A 170 18.85 -0.60 -10.63
CA ASP A 170 18.17 -1.89 -10.72
C ASP A 170 16.69 -1.75 -10.43
N VAL A 171 16.31 -1.15 -9.27
CA VAL A 171 14.91 -0.94 -8.88
C VAL A 171 14.15 -0.11 -9.92
N ILE A 172 14.77 0.95 -10.43
CA ILE A 172 14.16 1.81 -11.45
C ILE A 172 13.96 1.04 -12.76
N THR A 173 14.96 0.25 -13.18
CA THR A 173 14.87 -0.53 -14.41
C THR A 173 13.79 -1.60 -14.30
N GLU A 174 13.73 -2.32 -13.19
CA GLU A 174 12.73 -3.36 -12.94
C GLU A 174 11.31 -2.78 -12.86
N LEU A 175 11.12 -1.63 -12.19
CA LEU A 175 9.84 -0.93 -12.20
C LEU A 175 9.45 -0.46 -13.60
N GLN A 176 10.38 0.11 -14.38
CA GLN A 176 10.09 0.55 -15.76
C GLN A 176 9.65 -0.63 -16.61
N GLN A 177 10.38 -1.74 -16.58
CA GLN A 177 10.01 -2.96 -17.32
C GLN A 177 8.60 -3.42 -16.95
N ARG A 178 8.28 -3.40 -15.65
CA ARG A 178 6.95 -3.82 -15.18
C ARG A 178 5.85 -2.87 -15.64
N ILE A 179 6.07 -1.57 -15.57
CA ILE A 179 5.14 -0.54 -16.08
C ILE A 179 4.90 -0.77 -17.58
N ASP A 180 5.95 -0.98 -18.36
CA ASP A 180 5.84 -1.17 -19.80
C ASP A 180 5.07 -2.45 -20.16
N GLU A 181 5.32 -3.57 -19.44
CA GLU A 181 4.57 -4.82 -19.60
C GLU A 181 3.08 -4.67 -19.29
N VAL A 182 2.76 -4.00 -18.17
CA VAL A 182 1.38 -3.78 -17.73
C VAL A 182 0.63 -2.88 -18.70
N MET A 183 1.27 -1.82 -19.20
CA MET A 183 0.69 -0.95 -20.24
C MET A 183 0.53 -1.67 -21.57
N ALA A 184 1.50 -2.49 -21.99
CA ALA A 184 1.40 -3.31 -23.21
C ALA A 184 0.24 -4.31 -23.13
N GLY A 185 -0.12 -4.77 -21.93
CA GLY A 185 -1.27 -5.63 -21.67
C GLY A 185 -2.60 -4.90 -21.60
N GLY A 186 -2.65 -3.58 -21.84
CA GLY A 186 -3.86 -2.79 -21.99
C GLY A 186 -4.28 -1.97 -20.76
N VAL A 187 -3.52 -2.00 -19.66
CA VAL A 187 -3.80 -1.13 -18.51
C VAL A 187 -3.42 0.32 -18.85
N ARG A 188 -4.32 1.25 -18.61
CA ARG A 188 -4.07 2.67 -18.88
C ARG A 188 -3.01 3.22 -17.93
N ARG A 189 -2.12 4.07 -18.46
CA ARG A 189 -1.10 4.73 -17.65
C ARG A 189 -1.68 5.53 -16.47
N ASP A 190 -2.79 6.21 -16.68
CA ASP A 190 -3.47 7.03 -15.67
C ASP A 190 -4.06 6.22 -14.51
N ASN A 191 -4.14 4.89 -14.67
CA ASN A 191 -4.54 3.98 -13.61
C ASN A 191 -3.35 3.43 -12.79
N LEU A 192 -2.11 3.82 -13.11
CA LEU A 192 -0.93 3.27 -12.44
C LEU A 192 -0.51 4.15 -11.26
N ILE A 193 -0.29 3.49 -10.13
CA ILE A 193 0.36 4.01 -8.93
C ILE A 193 1.57 3.10 -8.68
N ILE A 194 2.71 3.64 -8.29
CA ILE A 194 3.90 2.84 -8.01
C ILE A 194 4.23 2.81 -6.52
N ASP A 195 4.76 1.67 -6.06
CA ASP A 195 5.33 1.50 -4.72
C ASP A 195 6.76 0.96 -4.86
N PRO A 196 7.78 1.62 -4.31
CA PRO A 196 9.15 1.13 -4.36
C PRO A 196 9.40 -0.13 -3.53
N GLY A 197 8.43 -0.62 -2.76
CA GLY A 197 8.51 -1.87 -2.02
C GLY A 197 9.47 -1.82 -0.85
N PHE A 198 9.35 -0.86 0.06
CA PHE A 198 10.12 -0.85 1.29
C PHE A 198 9.91 -2.12 2.11
N GLY A 199 11.02 -2.73 2.56
CA GLY A 199 10.99 -4.00 3.31
C GLY A 199 10.77 -5.24 2.46
N PHE A 200 10.73 -5.12 1.13
CA PHE A 200 10.64 -6.24 0.18
C PHE A 200 11.92 -6.31 -0.66
N ALA A 201 12.58 -7.48 -0.65
CA ALA A 201 13.86 -7.72 -1.34
C ALA A 201 14.91 -6.60 -1.10
N LYS A 202 14.91 -6.01 0.07
CA LYS A 202 15.85 -4.94 0.47
C LYS A 202 16.23 -5.09 1.94
N ASN A 203 17.53 -5.06 2.26
CA ASN A 203 18.02 -5.01 3.63
C ASN A 203 17.83 -3.61 4.27
N ALA A 204 18.18 -3.46 5.55
CA ALA A 204 17.92 -2.20 6.25
C ALA A 204 18.67 -1.01 5.66
N GLN A 205 19.93 -1.18 5.28
CA GLN A 205 20.73 -0.11 4.67
C GLN A 205 20.18 0.31 3.32
N GLN A 206 19.76 -0.65 2.50
CA GLN A 206 19.14 -0.40 1.19
C GLN A 206 17.80 0.33 1.35
N ASN A 207 16.98 -0.04 2.33
CA ASN A 207 15.73 0.69 2.60
C ASN A 207 16.01 2.15 3.00
N LEU A 208 16.98 2.40 3.88
CA LEU A 208 17.34 3.76 4.29
C LEU A 208 17.93 4.56 3.13
N ALA A 209 18.80 3.95 2.33
CA ALA A 209 19.38 4.58 1.14
C ALA A 209 18.27 4.95 0.14
N TRP A 210 17.31 4.03 -0.10
CA TRP A 210 16.19 4.27 -1.00
C TRP A 210 15.25 5.37 -0.48
N LEU A 211 14.99 5.43 0.81
CA LEU A 211 14.20 6.51 1.41
C LEU A 211 14.88 7.89 1.24
N ASN A 212 16.20 7.94 1.34
CA ASN A 212 16.96 9.18 1.15
C ASN A 212 16.92 9.69 -0.30
N GLU A 213 16.80 8.81 -1.28
CA GLU A 213 16.78 9.10 -2.71
C GLU A 213 15.39 8.88 -3.34
N PHE A 214 14.33 8.90 -2.52
CA PHE A 214 12.95 8.59 -2.93
C PHE A 214 12.47 9.44 -4.12
N TYR A 215 12.92 10.70 -4.20
CA TYR A 215 12.63 11.62 -5.30
C TYR A 215 12.96 11.07 -6.70
N ARG A 216 13.85 10.08 -6.80
CA ARG A 216 14.20 9.43 -8.09
C ARG A 216 13.00 8.77 -8.79
N LEU A 217 11.94 8.45 -8.02
CA LEU A 217 10.70 7.90 -8.57
C LEU A 217 9.91 8.88 -9.41
N HIS A 218 10.14 10.19 -9.27
CA HIS A 218 9.48 11.21 -10.11
C HIS A 218 9.75 11.06 -11.60
N ARG A 219 10.83 10.36 -11.98
CA ARG A 219 11.13 10.07 -13.39
C ARG A 219 10.02 9.29 -14.09
N PHE A 220 9.22 8.53 -13.34
CA PHE A 220 8.09 7.79 -13.90
C PHE A 220 6.90 8.68 -14.22
N ASN A 221 6.83 9.89 -13.64
CA ASN A 221 5.66 10.76 -13.75
C ASN A 221 4.35 10.00 -13.47
N LEU A 222 4.35 9.28 -12.34
CA LEU A 222 3.23 8.51 -11.80
C LEU A 222 3.08 8.83 -10.31
N PRO A 223 1.85 8.73 -9.74
CA PRO A 223 1.68 8.82 -8.29
C PRO A 223 2.44 7.72 -7.57
N VAL A 224 2.99 8.05 -6.39
CA VAL A 224 3.79 7.12 -5.60
C VAL A 224 3.12 6.87 -4.26
N MET A 225 2.86 5.60 -3.95
CA MET A 225 2.48 5.14 -2.63
C MET A 225 3.73 4.71 -1.84
N VAL A 226 3.72 4.92 -0.54
CA VAL A 226 4.76 4.46 0.38
C VAL A 226 4.17 3.71 1.56
N ALA A 227 4.72 2.52 1.84
CA ALA A 227 4.32 1.67 2.96
C ALA A 227 5.53 1.41 3.87
N LEU A 228 5.69 2.23 4.92
CA LEU A 228 6.82 2.15 5.88
C LEU A 228 6.37 1.63 7.24
N SER A 229 5.06 1.60 7.49
CA SER A 229 4.48 1.35 8.79
C SER A 229 4.86 -0.02 9.36
N ARG A 230 5.50 0.01 10.54
CA ARG A 230 5.95 -1.15 11.33
C ARG A 230 6.94 -2.08 10.62
N LYS A 231 7.57 -1.64 9.53
CA LYS A 231 8.56 -2.43 8.79
C LYS A 231 9.77 -2.79 9.66
N ARG A 232 10.40 -3.96 9.35
CA ARG A 232 11.52 -4.50 10.13
C ARG A 232 12.70 -3.53 10.21
N PHE A 233 13.09 -2.92 9.11
CA PHE A 233 14.23 -1.99 9.07
C PHE A 233 14.02 -0.76 9.98
N VAL A 234 12.78 -0.29 10.19
CA VAL A 234 12.45 0.77 11.16
C VAL A 234 12.76 0.29 12.58
N GLY A 235 12.41 -0.97 12.90
CA GLY A 235 12.77 -1.58 14.19
C GLY A 235 14.28 -1.74 14.36
N GLU A 236 15.04 -2.04 13.30
CA GLU A 236 16.51 -2.12 13.36
C GLU A 236 17.15 -0.77 13.67
N VAL A 237 16.61 0.33 13.12
CA VAL A 237 17.04 1.70 13.47
C VAL A 237 16.78 2.00 14.95
N LEU A 238 15.58 1.72 15.45
CA LEU A 238 15.24 1.94 16.86
C LEU A 238 16.11 1.10 17.78
N LYS A 239 16.35 -0.17 17.44
CA LYS A 239 17.24 -1.06 18.18
C LYS A 239 18.67 -0.52 18.27
N SER A 240 19.19 0.02 17.15
CA SER A 240 20.55 0.60 17.14
C SER A 240 20.67 1.86 18.02
N ALA A 241 19.55 2.54 18.25
CA ALA A 241 19.44 3.69 19.15
C ALA A 241 19.09 3.30 20.59
N ASN A 242 19.06 2.00 20.94
CA ASN A 242 18.64 1.47 22.24
C ASN A 242 17.21 1.88 22.65
N LEU A 243 16.29 1.97 21.69
CA LEU A 243 14.89 2.28 21.91
C LEU A 243 14.00 1.02 21.80
N PRO A 244 12.78 1.03 22.39
CA PRO A 244 11.79 -0.01 22.16
C PRO A 244 11.54 -0.17 20.65
N HIS A 245 11.42 -1.42 20.18
CA HIS A 245 11.41 -1.71 18.74
C HIS A 245 10.46 -2.84 18.32
N ASP A 246 9.55 -3.23 19.20
CA ASP A 246 8.44 -4.11 18.83
C ASP A 246 7.54 -3.43 17.77
N PRO A 247 6.74 -4.18 17.03
CA PRO A 247 5.96 -3.59 15.92
C PRO A 247 5.19 -2.33 16.29
N ILE A 248 4.55 -2.29 17.46
CA ILE A 248 3.78 -1.13 17.92
C ILE A 248 4.68 0.09 18.24
N ASP A 249 5.87 -0.14 18.76
CA ASP A 249 6.81 0.92 19.11
C ASP A 249 7.35 1.67 17.87
N ARG A 250 7.23 1.05 16.69
CA ARG A 250 7.71 1.62 15.42
C ARG A 250 6.81 2.70 14.85
N ASP A 251 5.63 2.94 15.41
CA ASP A 251 4.61 3.82 14.80
C ASP A 251 5.12 5.25 14.60
N VAL A 252 5.77 5.85 15.62
CA VAL A 252 6.32 7.20 15.52
C VAL A 252 7.46 7.28 14.49
N ALA A 253 8.40 6.33 14.54
CA ALA A 253 9.50 6.31 13.58
C ALA A 253 9.01 6.04 12.14
N SER A 254 7.97 5.20 11.98
CA SER A 254 7.33 4.96 10.69
C SER A 254 6.65 6.21 10.14
N MET A 255 5.97 6.97 11.00
CA MET A 255 5.35 8.26 10.62
C MET A 255 6.42 9.25 10.17
N VAL A 256 7.51 9.40 10.93
CA VAL A 256 8.63 10.29 10.55
C VAL A 256 9.23 9.88 9.20
N ALA A 257 9.49 8.58 8.98
CA ALA A 257 9.96 8.08 7.70
C ALA A 257 8.95 8.35 6.56
N GLY A 258 7.65 8.23 6.83
CA GLY A 258 6.59 8.59 5.89
C GLY A 258 6.63 10.08 5.50
N LEU A 259 6.84 10.98 6.46
CA LEU A 259 6.98 12.42 6.17
C LEU A 259 8.21 12.74 5.32
N PHE A 260 9.33 12.02 5.50
CA PHE A 260 10.49 12.15 4.59
C PHE A 260 10.13 11.75 3.15
N ALA A 261 9.31 10.71 2.97
CA ALA A 261 8.83 10.33 1.64
C ALA A 261 7.85 11.37 1.07
N VAL A 262 6.93 11.91 1.87
CA VAL A 262 6.00 12.99 1.44
C VAL A 262 6.78 14.23 1.02
N GLN A 263 7.78 14.63 1.77
CA GLN A 263 8.65 15.76 1.42
C GLN A 263 9.37 15.56 0.08
N GLN A 264 9.53 14.33 -0.34
CA GLN A 264 10.09 13.93 -1.63
C GLN A 264 9.01 13.51 -2.65
N GLY A 265 7.73 13.80 -2.39
CA GLY A 265 6.63 13.68 -3.34
C GLY A 265 5.81 12.38 -3.29
N ALA A 266 5.84 11.63 -2.18
CA ALA A 266 4.88 10.55 -1.98
C ALA A 266 3.45 11.11 -1.87
N CYS A 267 2.51 10.51 -2.62
CA CYS A 267 1.11 10.93 -2.67
C CYS A 267 0.22 10.13 -1.71
N ILE A 268 0.59 8.89 -1.36
CA ILE A 268 -0.19 8.01 -0.51
C ILE A 268 0.72 7.40 0.56
N LEU A 269 0.31 7.52 1.83
CA LEU A 269 0.97 6.88 2.97
C LEU A 269 0.12 5.73 3.48
N ARG A 270 0.59 4.50 3.29
CA ARG A 270 -0.07 3.29 3.81
C ARG A 270 0.42 3.01 5.24
N THR A 271 -0.50 3.06 6.22
CA THR A 271 -0.16 3.03 7.65
C THR A 271 -1.14 2.24 8.50
N HIS A 272 -0.64 1.69 9.64
CA HIS A 272 -1.48 1.12 10.70
C HIS A 272 -1.97 2.20 11.69
N ASN A 273 -1.18 3.26 11.89
CA ASN A 273 -1.52 4.33 12.84
C ASN A 273 -1.91 5.61 12.09
N VAL A 274 -3.18 5.67 11.70
CA VAL A 274 -3.76 6.78 10.93
C VAL A 274 -3.67 8.09 11.73
N ALA A 275 -4.02 8.08 13.02
CA ALA A 275 -4.02 9.27 13.87
C ALA A 275 -2.64 9.93 13.96
N ALA A 276 -1.59 9.14 14.23
CA ALA A 276 -0.22 9.66 14.28
C ALA A 276 0.23 10.19 12.91
N THR A 277 -0.11 9.49 11.81
CA THR A 277 0.23 9.91 10.45
C THR A 277 -0.49 11.22 10.11
N LYS A 278 -1.78 11.37 10.48
CA LYS A 278 -2.54 12.61 10.27
C LYS A 278 -1.95 13.79 11.04
N ALA A 279 -1.58 13.57 12.31
CA ALA A 279 -0.93 14.61 13.11
C ALA A 279 0.41 15.05 12.49
N GLY A 280 1.22 14.10 12.02
CA GLY A 280 2.48 14.39 11.33
C GLY A 280 2.26 15.16 10.03
N LEU A 281 1.30 14.77 9.19
CA LEU A 281 0.95 15.49 7.97
C LEU A 281 0.44 16.89 8.23
N ALA A 282 -0.39 17.08 9.27
CA ALA A 282 -0.87 18.42 9.64
C ALA A 282 0.29 19.34 10.01
N MET A 283 1.27 18.85 10.76
CA MET A 283 2.47 19.61 11.10
C MET A 283 3.33 19.90 9.85
N TRP A 284 3.52 18.91 8.98
CA TRP A 284 4.23 19.09 7.72
C TRP A 284 3.55 20.15 6.83
N GLN A 285 2.24 20.07 6.64
CA GLN A 285 1.46 21.05 5.85
C GLN A 285 1.58 22.48 6.39
N ALA A 286 1.59 22.66 7.72
CA ALA A 286 1.73 23.98 8.35
C ALA A 286 3.10 24.62 8.12
N THR A 287 4.08 23.87 7.61
CA THR A 287 5.44 24.34 7.33
C THR A 287 5.73 24.56 5.84
N GLN A 288 4.74 24.32 4.95
CA GLN A 288 4.84 24.59 3.52
C GLN A 288 4.32 25.99 3.20
#